data_9565178287f155934397fd15baea26c6
#
_entry.id   9565178287f155934397fd15baea26c6
#
_cell.length_a   1.000
_cell.length_b   1.000
_cell.length_c   1.000
_cell.angle_alpha   90.00
_cell.angle_beta   90.00
_cell.angle_gamma   90.00
#
_symmetry.space_group_name_H-M   'P 1'
#
loop_
_entity.id
_entity.type
_entity.pdbx_description
1 polymer ?
#
loop_
_entity_poly.entity_id
_entity_poly.type
_entity_poly.pdbx_seq_one_letter_code
_entity_poly.pdbx_strand_id
1 'polypeptide(L)'
;MIICNVSRRSVSASPRFKETERPRPPMNATADCQTTTVDPHRPRYAVYAMPAGEFADAGAAWLGWDARAGRQVAQPHLPGLPRPLSQLALRAGRYGFHATIKAPMALAGDCGYDDLRDQLRDLCGRLHPVEVTLELRDDLNFLAFRPAGGTGDLQDLAATVVRDLDPLRAELTEREITRRNPGALTPRQQGLLVQFGYPYALEEFNLHVTLTEQLADDERRIVRGVAEDFFAAKVPAPWRIDELCILAADAQGRFHLRDCCPLKG
;
A
#
# COMPACT_ATOMS: atom_id res chain seq x y z
N MET A 1 49.06 -56.24 -12.58
CA MET A 1 50.46 -55.86 -12.30
C MET A 1 50.54 -54.33 -12.49
N ILE A 2 50.99 -53.64 -11.55
CA ILE A 2 51.26 -52.21 -11.35
C ILE A 2 50.14 -51.50 -10.55
N ILE A 3 50.43 -51.41 -9.28
CA ILE A 3 49.81 -50.65 -8.22
C ILE A 3 50.23 -49.19 -8.43
N CYS A 4 49.30 -48.26 -8.42
CA CYS A 4 49.63 -46.85 -8.26
C CYS A 4 48.83 -46.27 -7.09
N ASN A 5 49.60 -45.97 -6.06
CA ASN A 5 49.27 -45.40 -4.80
C ASN A 5 49.03 -43.90 -4.96
N VAL A 6 47.86 -43.34 -4.62
CA VAL A 6 47.66 -41.90 -4.58
C VAL A 6 47.28 -41.49 -3.18
N SER A 7 48.19 -40.74 -2.63
CA SER A 7 48.25 -40.10 -1.32
C SER A 7 47.02 -39.27 -0.98
N ARG A 8 46.45 -39.47 0.22
CA ARG A 8 45.44 -38.59 0.84
C ARG A 8 46.14 -37.30 1.25
N ARG A 9 45.73 -36.18 0.66
CA ARG A 9 46.03 -34.86 1.18
C ARG A 9 44.92 -34.45 2.15
N SER A 10 45.35 -34.19 3.37
CA SER A 10 44.57 -33.58 4.47
C SER A 10 44.08 -32.21 4.07
N VAL A 11 42.74 -31.99 4.18
CA VAL A 11 42.12 -30.68 4.05
C VAL A 11 42.21 -29.98 5.41
N SER A 12 42.97 -28.90 5.43
CA SER A 12 43.17 -27.97 6.54
C SER A 12 41.83 -27.31 6.96
N ALA A 13 41.49 -27.38 8.22
CA ALA A 13 40.35 -26.70 8.81
C ALA A 13 40.61 -25.18 8.85
N SER A 14 39.69 -24.40 8.29
CA SER A 14 39.65 -22.96 8.40
C SER A 14 39.27 -22.54 9.82
N PRO A 15 39.87 -21.47 10.36
CA PRO A 15 39.58 -21.01 11.72
C PRO A 15 38.20 -20.39 11.82
N ARG A 16 37.43 -20.82 12.82
CA ARG A 16 36.18 -20.18 13.24
C ARG A 16 36.48 -18.79 13.77
N PHE A 17 35.97 -17.76 13.12
CA PHE A 17 35.93 -16.42 13.69
C PHE A 17 34.99 -16.46 14.90
N LYS A 18 35.53 -16.15 16.08
CA LYS A 18 34.76 -15.87 17.28
C LYS A 18 34.12 -14.48 17.09
N GLU A 19 32.80 -14.48 17.02
CA GLU A 19 31.99 -13.27 17.09
C GLU A 19 32.15 -12.66 18.49
N THR A 20 32.88 -11.57 18.58
CA THR A 20 33.02 -10.80 19.83
C THR A 20 31.72 -10.01 20.03
N GLU A 21 30.89 -10.47 20.94
CA GLU A 21 29.78 -9.69 21.48
C GLU A 21 30.26 -8.31 21.95
N ARG A 22 29.81 -7.26 21.31
CA ARG A 22 29.97 -5.90 21.83
C ARG A 22 28.99 -5.74 23.01
N PRO A 23 29.44 -5.25 24.16
CA PRO A 23 28.54 -5.01 25.28
C PRO A 23 27.50 -3.93 24.91
N ARG A 24 26.23 -4.21 25.17
CA ARG A 24 25.16 -3.24 25.10
C ARG A 24 25.42 -2.12 26.10
N PRO A 25 25.24 -0.83 25.72
CA PRO A 25 25.29 0.24 26.70
C PRO A 25 24.14 0.08 27.72
N PRO A 26 24.34 0.50 28.98
CA PRO A 26 23.32 0.37 30.00
C PRO A 26 22.10 1.24 29.67
N MET A 27 20.92 0.62 29.72
CA MET A 27 19.63 1.34 29.72
C MET A 27 19.46 2.04 31.07
N ASN A 28 19.94 3.29 31.16
CA ASN A 28 19.50 4.23 32.19
C ASN A 28 19.73 5.65 31.64
N ALA A 29 18.74 6.14 30.93
CA ALA A 29 18.47 7.56 30.79
C ALA A 29 16.95 7.69 30.88
N THR A 30 16.47 8.17 32.01
CA THR A 30 15.17 8.80 32.15
C THR A 30 15.17 10.02 31.25
N ALA A 31 14.94 9.81 29.96
CA ALA A 31 14.52 10.87 29.06
C ALA A 31 13.05 11.09 29.34
N ASP A 32 12.72 12.28 29.81
CA ASP A 32 11.36 12.78 29.87
C ASP A 32 10.66 12.45 28.55
N CYS A 33 9.82 11.44 28.57
CA CYS A 33 8.88 11.15 27.52
C CYS A 33 7.86 12.30 27.53
N GLN A 34 8.19 13.41 26.89
CA GLN A 34 7.20 14.36 26.46
C GLN A 34 6.30 13.57 25.51
N THR A 35 5.16 13.16 26.04
CA THR A 35 4.06 12.57 25.29
C THR A 35 3.67 13.61 24.24
N THR A 36 4.26 13.50 23.05
CA THR A 36 3.82 14.28 21.90
C THR A 36 2.43 13.75 21.59
N THR A 37 1.43 14.41 22.15
CA THR A 37 0.03 14.17 21.82
C THR A 37 -0.11 14.41 20.34
N VAL A 38 -0.20 13.32 19.57
CA VAL A 38 -0.46 13.42 18.14
C VAL A 38 -1.81 14.06 17.99
N ASP A 39 -1.79 15.24 17.40
CA ASP A 39 -2.98 15.99 17.06
C ASP A 39 -3.89 15.13 16.18
N PRO A 40 -5.08 14.74 16.64
CA PRO A 40 -6.03 13.99 15.82
C PRO A 40 -6.50 14.79 14.58
N HIS A 41 -6.20 16.08 14.51
CA HIS A 41 -6.48 16.96 13.39
C HIS A 41 -5.32 17.10 12.40
N ARG A 42 -4.19 16.39 12.59
CA ARG A 42 -3.09 16.41 11.61
C ARG A 42 -3.56 15.84 10.28
N PRO A 43 -3.45 16.59 9.18
CA PRO A 43 -3.79 16.08 7.85
C PRO A 43 -3.04 14.79 7.55
N ARG A 44 -3.73 13.81 6.99
CA ARG A 44 -3.13 12.57 6.52
C ARG A 44 -3.07 12.57 5.01
N TYR A 45 -1.89 12.28 4.48
CA TYR A 45 -1.63 12.22 3.05
C TYR A 45 -1.30 10.78 2.64
N ALA A 46 -1.67 10.43 1.43
CA ALA A 46 -1.35 9.15 0.81
C ALA A 46 -0.89 9.36 -0.62
N VAL A 47 -0.08 8.43 -1.15
CA VAL A 47 0.25 8.41 -2.58
C VAL A 47 -0.39 7.20 -3.21
N TYR A 48 -1.24 7.45 -4.20
CA TYR A 48 -2.04 6.45 -4.89
C TYR A 48 -1.78 6.45 -6.40
N ALA A 49 -1.89 5.28 -7.02
CA ALA A 49 -2.17 5.16 -8.43
C ALA A 49 -3.71 5.15 -8.60
N MET A 50 -4.24 6.08 -9.38
CA MET A 50 -5.68 6.21 -9.59
C MET A 50 -6.02 5.85 -11.03
N PRO A 51 -6.97 4.92 -11.24
CA PRO A 51 -7.52 4.66 -12.57
C PRO A 51 -8.12 5.91 -13.20
N ALA A 52 -8.23 5.91 -14.52
CA ALA A 52 -8.85 6.97 -15.31
C ALA A 52 -9.96 6.42 -16.22
N GLY A 53 -10.72 7.31 -16.86
CA GLY A 53 -11.79 6.96 -17.81
C GLY A 53 -12.89 6.10 -17.20
N GLU A 54 -13.50 5.26 -18.04
CA GLU A 54 -14.67 4.44 -17.66
C GLU A 54 -14.43 3.52 -16.45
N PHE A 55 -13.19 3.05 -16.26
CA PHE A 55 -12.85 2.23 -15.11
C PHE A 55 -12.87 3.03 -13.81
N ALA A 56 -12.38 4.27 -13.84
CA ALA A 56 -12.47 5.19 -12.70
C ALA A 56 -13.92 5.56 -12.38
N ASP A 57 -14.72 5.89 -13.40
CA ASP A 57 -16.13 6.26 -13.25
C ASP A 57 -16.95 5.10 -12.67
N ALA A 58 -16.72 3.89 -13.17
CA ALA A 58 -17.37 2.68 -12.62
C ALA A 58 -16.95 2.42 -11.17
N GLY A 59 -15.66 2.57 -10.85
CA GLY A 59 -15.16 2.43 -9.50
C GLY A 59 -15.74 3.47 -8.54
N ALA A 60 -15.82 4.73 -8.95
CA ALA A 60 -16.44 5.81 -8.17
C ALA A 60 -17.94 5.53 -7.93
N ALA A 61 -18.67 5.07 -8.96
CA ALA A 61 -20.07 4.68 -8.83
C ALA A 61 -20.25 3.47 -7.90
N TRP A 62 -19.39 2.44 -8.02
CA TRP A 62 -19.41 1.29 -7.13
C TRP A 62 -19.18 1.68 -5.66
N LEU A 63 -18.19 2.53 -5.41
CA LEU A 63 -17.82 2.96 -4.06
C LEU A 63 -18.71 4.07 -3.49
N GLY A 64 -19.47 4.80 -4.33
CA GLY A 64 -20.28 5.95 -3.94
C GLY A 64 -19.47 7.23 -3.66
N TRP A 65 -18.18 7.25 -4.03
CA TRP A 65 -17.28 8.36 -3.79
C TRP A 65 -16.26 8.52 -4.91
N ASP A 66 -16.25 9.70 -5.50
CA ASP A 66 -15.24 10.15 -6.45
C ASP A 66 -14.20 11.00 -5.72
N ALA A 67 -13.05 10.39 -5.37
CA ALA A 67 -11.98 11.09 -4.66
C ALA A 67 -11.25 12.11 -5.56
N ARG A 68 -11.30 11.95 -6.88
CA ARG A 68 -10.72 12.88 -7.85
C ARG A 68 -11.54 14.16 -7.94
N ALA A 69 -12.85 14.06 -8.02
CA ALA A 69 -13.76 15.20 -8.04
C ALA A 69 -14.16 15.70 -6.62
N GLY A 70 -13.84 14.93 -5.58
CA GLY A 70 -14.15 15.27 -4.18
C GLY A 70 -15.64 15.28 -3.88
N ARG A 71 -16.43 14.42 -4.53
CA ARG A 71 -17.89 14.40 -4.41
C ARG A 71 -18.48 13.01 -4.27
N GLN A 72 -19.67 12.95 -3.69
CA GLN A 72 -20.47 11.73 -3.68
C GLN A 72 -20.98 11.42 -5.10
N VAL A 73 -21.05 10.13 -5.39
CA VAL A 73 -21.58 9.58 -6.62
C VAL A 73 -22.72 8.63 -6.28
N ALA A 74 -23.81 8.69 -7.05
CA ALA A 74 -24.92 7.76 -6.88
C ALA A 74 -24.46 6.33 -7.18
N GLN A 75 -24.70 5.43 -6.22
CA GLN A 75 -24.41 4.01 -6.43
C GLN A 75 -25.52 3.37 -7.28
N PRO A 76 -25.15 2.52 -8.25
CA PRO A 76 -26.15 1.83 -9.07
C PRO A 76 -26.93 0.82 -8.24
N HIS A 77 -28.19 0.64 -8.61
CA HIS A 77 -28.96 -0.50 -8.14
C HIS A 77 -28.58 -1.74 -8.97
N LEU A 78 -27.88 -2.69 -8.34
CA LEU A 78 -27.42 -3.91 -8.98
C LEU A 78 -28.25 -5.10 -8.45
N PRO A 79 -29.11 -5.71 -9.28
CA PRO A 79 -29.86 -6.89 -8.88
C PRO A 79 -28.93 -8.04 -8.49
N GLY A 80 -29.38 -8.82 -7.51
CA GLY A 80 -28.63 -10.00 -7.04
C GLY A 80 -27.64 -9.72 -5.91
N LEU A 81 -27.34 -8.46 -5.57
CA LEU A 81 -26.52 -8.17 -4.39
C LEU A 81 -27.27 -8.54 -3.10
N PRO A 82 -26.57 -9.14 -2.11
CA PRO A 82 -27.18 -9.55 -0.83
C PRO A 82 -27.55 -8.35 0.05
N ARG A 83 -26.91 -7.21 -0.16
CA ARG A 83 -27.15 -5.93 0.52
C ARG A 83 -26.65 -4.76 -0.34
N PRO A 84 -27.07 -3.51 -0.04
CA PRO A 84 -26.68 -2.35 -0.84
C PRO A 84 -25.15 -2.14 -0.90
N LEU A 85 -24.66 -1.61 -2.04
CA LEU A 85 -23.24 -1.25 -2.21
C LEU A 85 -22.73 -0.31 -1.10
N SER A 86 -23.57 0.57 -0.58
CA SER A 86 -23.23 1.47 0.55
C SER A 86 -22.80 0.74 1.82
N GLN A 87 -23.24 -0.51 2.00
CA GLN A 87 -22.82 -1.37 3.10
C GLN A 87 -21.63 -2.25 2.71
N LEU A 88 -21.63 -2.73 1.44
CA LEU A 88 -20.56 -3.61 0.95
C LEU A 88 -19.21 -2.88 0.77
N ALA A 89 -19.24 -1.58 0.47
CA ALA A 89 -18.07 -0.76 0.16
C ALA A 89 -17.84 0.41 1.15
N LEU A 90 -18.43 0.35 2.34
CA LEU A 90 -18.46 1.47 3.30
C LEU A 90 -17.09 2.07 3.63
N ARG A 91 -16.09 1.22 3.90
CA ARG A 91 -14.73 1.67 4.24
C ARG A 91 -13.92 2.01 2.99
N ALA A 92 -14.02 1.18 1.94
CA ALA A 92 -13.34 1.42 0.68
C ALA A 92 -13.77 2.77 0.06
N GLY A 93 -15.05 3.11 0.16
CA GLY A 93 -15.60 4.38 -0.30
C GLY A 93 -14.98 5.62 0.34
N ARG A 94 -14.36 5.51 1.54
CA ARG A 94 -13.67 6.66 2.15
C ARG A 94 -12.40 7.06 1.43
N TYR A 95 -11.75 6.09 0.79
CA TYR A 95 -10.45 6.28 0.13
C TYR A 95 -10.60 6.59 -1.36
N GLY A 96 -11.77 6.31 -1.96
CA GLY A 96 -11.98 6.36 -3.39
C GLY A 96 -11.41 5.14 -4.14
N PHE A 97 -11.57 5.12 -5.45
CA PHE A 97 -11.15 4.02 -6.29
C PHE A 97 -9.68 4.17 -6.67
N HIS A 98 -8.80 3.40 -6.03
CA HIS A 98 -7.34 3.59 -6.10
C HIS A 98 -6.57 2.31 -5.81
N ALA A 99 -5.29 2.30 -6.18
CA ALA A 99 -4.28 1.41 -5.62
C ALA A 99 -3.30 2.19 -4.73
N THR A 100 -3.04 1.71 -3.53
CA THR A 100 -2.11 2.37 -2.59
C THR A 100 -0.67 2.10 -2.99
N ILE A 101 0.11 3.16 -3.23
CA ILE A 101 1.57 3.10 -3.41
C ILE A 101 2.29 3.44 -2.10
N LYS A 102 1.91 4.55 -1.43
CA LYS A 102 2.33 4.84 -0.05
C LYS A 102 1.10 5.05 0.82
N ALA A 103 1.03 4.26 1.88
CA ALA A 103 -0.11 4.25 2.81
C ALA A 103 -0.32 5.61 3.48
N PRO A 104 -1.55 5.93 3.91
CA PRO A 104 -1.86 7.17 4.60
C PRO A 104 -0.95 7.43 5.79
N MET A 105 -0.28 8.59 5.78
CA MET A 105 0.67 9.04 6.80
C MET A 105 0.41 10.49 7.20
N ALA A 106 0.80 10.87 8.41
CA ALA A 106 1.01 12.26 8.79
C ALA A 106 2.42 12.68 8.40
N LEU A 107 2.63 13.96 8.10
CA LEU A 107 3.97 14.51 7.85
C LEU A 107 4.71 14.80 9.16
N ALA A 108 6.04 14.72 9.14
CA ALA A 108 6.90 15.12 10.24
C ALA A 108 6.68 16.60 10.59
N GLY A 109 7.06 17.01 11.81
CA GLY A 109 6.69 18.33 12.33
C GLY A 109 7.24 19.52 11.57
N ASP A 110 8.36 19.33 10.88
CA ASP A 110 9.08 20.30 10.06
C ASP A 110 8.75 20.21 8.56
N CYS A 111 7.91 19.25 8.15
CA CYS A 111 7.53 19.02 6.76
C CYS A 111 6.10 19.50 6.50
N GLY A 112 5.90 20.18 5.36
CA GLY A 112 4.60 20.62 4.86
C GLY A 112 4.12 19.83 3.64
N TYR A 113 2.91 20.18 3.20
CA TYR A 113 2.34 19.62 1.97
C TYR A 113 3.23 19.89 0.74
N ASP A 114 3.81 21.09 0.66
CA ASP A 114 4.65 21.48 -0.48
C ASP A 114 5.92 20.62 -0.57
N ASP A 115 6.52 20.25 0.56
CA ASP A 115 7.67 19.34 0.60
C ASP A 115 7.31 17.96 0.04
N LEU A 116 6.15 17.42 0.44
CA LEU A 116 5.65 16.15 -0.09
C LEU A 116 5.39 16.21 -1.60
N ARG A 117 4.72 17.28 -2.06
CA ARG A 117 4.40 17.48 -3.48
C ARG A 117 5.68 17.58 -4.32
N ASP A 118 6.61 18.42 -3.90
CA ASP A 118 7.82 18.71 -4.68
C ASP A 118 8.74 17.49 -4.72
N GLN A 119 8.90 16.78 -3.60
CA GLN A 119 9.66 15.52 -3.57
C GLN A 119 9.02 14.42 -4.41
N LEU A 120 7.68 14.27 -4.37
CA LEU A 120 6.99 13.31 -5.24
C LEU A 120 7.13 13.69 -6.73
N ARG A 121 7.05 14.98 -7.06
CA ARG A 121 7.20 15.46 -8.45
C ARG A 121 8.61 15.17 -8.99
N ASP A 122 9.65 15.44 -8.20
CA ASP A 122 11.03 15.15 -8.57
C ASP A 122 11.26 13.65 -8.75
N LEU A 123 10.66 12.84 -7.88
CA LEU A 123 10.72 11.40 -7.96
C LEU A 123 10.01 10.87 -9.22
N CYS A 124 8.79 11.32 -9.49
CA CYS A 124 8.04 10.95 -10.69
C CYS A 124 8.73 11.36 -11.99
N GLY A 125 9.55 12.42 -11.97
CA GLY A 125 10.39 12.83 -13.09
C GLY A 125 11.43 11.79 -13.51
N ARG A 126 11.74 10.83 -12.64
CA ARG A 126 12.76 9.77 -12.83
C ARG A 126 12.18 8.36 -12.90
N LEU A 127 10.88 8.19 -12.61
CA LEU A 127 10.20 6.91 -12.63
C LEU A 127 9.48 6.71 -13.97
N HIS A 128 9.58 5.49 -14.49
CA HIS A 128 8.88 5.09 -15.72
C HIS A 128 7.45 4.66 -15.44
N PRO A 129 6.52 4.92 -16.40
CA PRO A 129 5.20 4.30 -16.36
C PRO A 129 5.26 2.78 -16.32
N VAL A 130 4.29 2.17 -15.60
CA VAL A 130 4.19 0.71 -15.44
C VAL A 130 2.85 0.23 -15.97
N GLU A 131 2.85 -0.90 -16.69
CA GLU A 131 1.64 -1.54 -17.19
C GLU A 131 1.31 -2.79 -16.37
N VAL A 132 0.04 -2.93 -16.00
CA VAL A 132 -0.44 -4.01 -15.15
C VAL A 132 -1.72 -4.60 -15.74
N THR A 133 -1.73 -5.90 -16.01
CA THR A 133 -2.99 -6.60 -16.30
C THR A 133 -3.70 -6.88 -14.98
N LEU A 134 -4.96 -6.45 -14.88
CA LEU A 134 -5.76 -6.61 -13.68
C LEU A 134 -6.76 -7.76 -13.83
N GLU A 135 -6.97 -8.48 -12.74
CA GLU A 135 -8.06 -9.45 -12.60
C GLU A 135 -8.80 -9.25 -11.28
N LEU A 136 -10.07 -9.58 -11.26
CA LEU A 136 -10.87 -9.56 -10.03
C LEU A 136 -10.52 -10.76 -9.16
N ARG A 137 -10.09 -10.49 -7.92
CA ARG A 137 -9.68 -11.52 -6.93
C ARG A 137 -10.46 -11.36 -5.64
N ASP A 138 -10.61 -12.47 -4.93
CA ASP A 138 -11.32 -12.54 -3.65
C ASP A 138 -10.59 -13.36 -2.56
N ASP A 139 -9.31 -13.62 -2.79
CA ASP A 139 -8.44 -14.46 -1.95
C ASP A 139 -8.04 -13.84 -0.59
N LEU A 140 -8.42 -12.59 -0.33
CA LEU A 140 -8.19 -11.87 0.94
C LEU A 140 -9.48 -11.65 1.75
N ASN A 141 -10.53 -12.45 1.53
CA ASN A 141 -11.86 -12.31 2.12
C ASN A 141 -12.59 -11.01 1.73
N PHE A 142 -12.10 -10.28 0.74
CA PHE A 142 -12.75 -9.13 0.12
C PHE A 142 -12.47 -9.11 -1.39
N LEU A 143 -13.29 -8.39 -2.15
CA LEU A 143 -13.06 -8.24 -3.58
C LEU A 143 -12.15 -7.06 -3.88
N ALA A 144 -11.19 -7.30 -4.77
CA ALA A 144 -10.29 -6.28 -5.29
C ALA A 144 -9.80 -6.66 -6.70
N PHE A 145 -9.48 -5.66 -7.51
CA PHE A 145 -8.66 -5.89 -8.70
C PHE A 145 -7.20 -5.99 -8.28
N ARG A 146 -6.51 -7.01 -8.79
CA ARG A 146 -5.10 -7.30 -8.49
C ARG A 146 -4.34 -7.68 -9.76
N PRO A 147 -3.01 -7.57 -9.76
CA PRO A 147 -2.20 -8.01 -10.90
C PRO A 147 -2.40 -9.49 -11.22
N ALA A 148 -2.57 -9.80 -12.50
CA ALA A 148 -2.69 -11.17 -13.03
C ALA A 148 -1.33 -11.81 -13.35
N GLY A 149 -0.21 -11.12 -13.17
CA GLY A 149 1.10 -11.61 -13.57
C GLY A 149 2.25 -10.93 -12.84
N GLY A 150 3.42 -10.94 -13.45
CA GLY A 150 4.64 -10.36 -12.89
C GLY A 150 4.50 -8.88 -12.50
N THR A 151 5.03 -8.54 -11.33
CA THR A 151 4.89 -7.21 -10.74
C THR A 151 6.24 -6.55 -10.42
N GLY A 152 7.34 -7.01 -11.05
CA GLY A 152 8.70 -6.54 -10.73
C GLY A 152 8.83 -5.02 -10.82
N ASP A 153 8.54 -4.43 -11.99
CA ASP A 153 8.64 -2.97 -12.20
C ASP A 153 7.70 -2.19 -11.27
N LEU A 154 6.51 -2.74 -11.01
CA LEU A 154 5.54 -2.15 -10.07
C LEU A 154 6.04 -2.20 -8.62
N GLN A 155 6.67 -3.31 -8.21
CA GLN A 155 7.26 -3.44 -6.88
C GLN A 155 8.43 -2.47 -6.71
N ASP A 156 9.28 -2.34 -7.71
CA ASP A 156 10.41 -1.41 -7.71
C ASP A 156 9.95 0.04 -7.64
N LEU A 157 8.93 0.41 -8.41
CA LEU A 157 8.29 1.72 -8.34
C LEU A 157 7.75 1.99 -6.92
N ALA A 158 6.94 1.07 -6.38
CA ALA A 158 6.35 1.23 -5.05
C ALA A 158 7.42 1.29 -3.95
N ALA A 159 8.45 0.43 -4.02
CA ALA A 159 9.54 0.41 -3.06
C ALA A 159 10.34 1.72 -3.08
N THR A 160 10.60 2.27 -4.27
CA THR A 160 11.29 3.55 -4.44
C THR A 160 10.48 4.69 -3.83
N VAL A 161 9.17 4.77 -4.14
CA VAL A 161 8.29 5.79 -3.57
C VAL A 161 8.20 5.69 -2.05
N VAL A 162 8.11 4.47 -1.51
CA VAL A 162 8.05 4.27 -0.05
C VAL A 162 9.33 4.76 0.61
N ARG A 163 10.50 4.41 0.08
CA ARG A 163 11.80 4.78 0.67
C ARG A 163 12.08 6.28 0.57
N ASP A 164 11.86 6.86 -0.61
CA ASP A 164 12.22 8.26 -0.87
C ASP A 164 11.30 9.23 -0.11
N LEU A 165 10.03 8.88 0.09
CA LEU A 165 9.10 9.72 0.84
C LEU A 165 9.04 9.40 2.35
N ASP A 166 9.74 8.37 2.84
CA ASP A 166 9.70 8.02 4.25
C ASP A 166 10.28 9.08 5.20
N PRO A 167 11.33 9.82 4.82
CA PRO A 167 11.84 10.93 5.64
C PRO A 167 10.81 12.02 5.95
N LEU A 168 9.78 12.17 5.11
CA LEU A 168 8.72 13.17 5.34
C LEU A 168 7.63 12.66 6.30
N ARG A 169 7.65 11.39 6.67
CA ARG A 169 6.61 10.77 7.49
C ARG A 169 6.88 11.00 8.98
N ALA A 170 5.85 11.39 9.72
CA ALA A 170 5.87 11.35 11.17
C ALA A 170 5.92 9.90 11.67
N GLU A 171 6.58 9.69 12.80
CA GLU A 171 6.54 8.41 13.50
C GLU A 171 5.11 8.02 13.86
N LEU A 172 4.84 6.72 13.87
CA LEU A 172 3.55 6.21 14.31
C LEU A 172 3.42 6.35 15.82
N THR A 173 2.23 6.75 16.24
CA THR A 173 1.86 6.69 17.65
C THR A 173 1.59 5.25 18.10
N GLU A 174 1.71 4.99 19.40
CA GLU A 174 1.33 3.70 19.98
C GLU A 174 -0.10 3.28 19.62
N ARG A 175 -1.04 4.24 19.56
CA ARG A 175 -2.42 4.01 19.15
C ARG A 175 -2.52 3.56 17.69
N GLU A 176 -1.72 4.12 16.80
CA GLU A 176 -1.67 3.72 15.40
C GLU A 176 -1.04 2.34 15.22
N ILE A 177 0.01 2.04 15.97
CA ILE A 177 0.64 0.73 16.00
C ILE A 177 -0.37 -0.32 16.51
N THR A 178 -1.00 -0.08 17.65
CA THR A 178 -1.99 -0.99 18.24
C THR A 178 -3.15 -1.27 17.29
N ARG A 179 -3.66 -0.25 16.59
CA ARG A 179 -4.74 -0.39 15.60
C ARG A 179 -4.36 -1.28 14.42
N ARG A 180 -3.08 -1.43 14.11
CA ARG A 180 -2.56 -2.31 13.05
C ARG A 180 -2.47 -3.78 13.49
N ASN A 181 -2.88 -4.08 14.72
CA ASN A 181 -2.86 -5.43 15.29
C ASN A 181 -1.51 -6.17 15.07
N PRO A 182 -0.39 -5.66 15.60
CA PRO A 182 0.93 -6.20 15.31
C PRO A 182 1.09 -7.68 15.66
N GLY A 183 0.29 -8.20 16.59
CA GLY A 183 0.29 -9.63 16.95
C GLY A 183 -0.17 -10.58 15.84
N ALA A 184 -0.91 -10.06 14.84
CA ALA A 184 -1.34 -10.83 13.66
C ALA A 184 -0.36 -10.73 12.48
N LEU A 185 0.70 -9.90 12.60
CA LEU A 185 1.70 -9.67 11.56
C LEU A 185 2.88 -10.63 11.71
N THR A 186 3.48 -11.02 10.60
CA THR A 186 4.77 -11.73 10.61
C THR A 186 5.88 -10.85 11.19
N PRO A 187 7.00 -11.43 11.70
CA PRO A 187 8.13 -10.62 12.17
C PRO A 187 8.65 -9.61 11.13
N ARG A 188 8.62 -9.99 9.85
CA ARG A 188 9.02 -9.09 8.75
C ARG A 188 8.05 -7.92 8.60
N GLN A 189 6.75 -8.19 8.59
CA GLN A 189 5.70 -7.16 8.52
C GLN A 189 5.73 -6.23 9.74
N GLN A 190 6.03 -6.75 10.92
CA GLN A 190 6.26 -5.92 12.13
C GLN A 190 7.45 -4.97 11.93
N GLY A 191 8.56 -5.47 11.40
CA GLY A 191 9.73 -4.65 11.05
C GLY A 191 9.39 -3.54 10.06
N LEU A 192 8.65 -3.86 9.00
CA LEU A 192 8.21 -2.88 8.00
C LEU A 192 7.22 -1.84 8.59
N LEU A 193 6.32 -2.28 9.49
CA LEU A 193 5.42 -1.36 10.19
C LEU A 193 6.19 -0.33 11.02
N VAL A 194 7.22 -0.75 11.75
CA VAL A 194 8.07 0.18 12.53
C VAL A 194 8.86 1.09 11.61
N GLN A 195 9.49 0.52 10.59
CA GLN A 195 10.40 1.25 9.71
C GLN A 195 9.67 2.22 8.77
N PHE A 196 8.56 1.80 8.13
CA PHE A 196 7.87 2.55 7.08
C PHE A 196 6.44 2.96 7.44
N GLY A 197 5.99 2.68 8.65
CA GLY A 197 4.62 2.97 9.10
C GLY A 197 3.54 2.10 8.46
N TYR A 198 3.94 1.06 7.68
CA TYR A 198 3.01 0.18 6.99
C TYR A 198 3.59 -1.24 6.83
N PRO A 199 2.85 -2.30 7.20
CA PRO A 199 3.39 -3.66 7.21
C PRO A 199 3.53 -4.29 5.82
N TYR A 200 2.80 -3.78 4.83
CA TYR A 200 2.81 -4.29 3.45
C TYR A 200 3.59 -3.35 2.52
N ALA A 201 4.79 -2.96 2.92
CA ALA A 201 5.72 -2.17 2.14
C ALA A 201 6.78 -3.07 1.48
N LEU A 202 7.53 -2.54 0.52
CA LEU A 202 8.63 -3.19 -0.18
C LEU A 202 8.25 -4.58 -0.74
N GLU A 203 8.93 -5.65 -0.32
CA GLU A 203 8.67 -7.03 -0.77
C GLU A 203 7.30 -7.58 -0.33
N GLU A 204 6.70 -7.01 0.69
CA GLU A 204 5.32 -7.33 1.11
C GLU A 204 4.27 -6.53 0.33
N PHE A 205 4.71 -5.66 -0.59
CA PHE A 205 3.81 -4.85 -1.40
C PHE A 205 2.96 -5.73 -2.31
N ASN A 206 1.67 -5.47 -2.28
CA ASN A 206 0.69 -6.20 -3.07
C ASN A 206 -0.37 -5.23 -3.56
N LEU A 207 -0.25 -4.81 -4.83
CA LEU A 207 -1.21 -3.89 -5.43
C LEU A 207 -2.61 -4.48 -5.41
N HIS A 208 -3.56 -3.69 -4.94
CA HIS A 208 -4.98 -4.01 -5.00
C HIS A 208 -5.82 -2.74 -5.12
N VAL A 209 -6.88 -2.82 -5.93
CA VAL A 209 -7.91 -1.78 -6.03
C VAL A 209 -9.16 -2.35 -5.38
N THR A 210 -9.45 -1.91 -4.16
CA THR A 210 -10.47 -2.52 -3.29
C THR A 210 -11.88 -2.16 -3.72
N LEU A 211 -12.77 -3.16 -3.76
CA LEU A 211 -14.18 -3.00 -4.07
C LEU A 211 -15.09 -3.15 -2.84
N THR A 212 -14.72 -4.02 -1.88
CA THR A 212 -15.61 -4.35 -0.77
C THR A 212 -14.92 -4.37 0.58
N GLU A 213 -15.74 -4.41 1.64
CA GLU A 213 -15.32 -4.87 2.97
C GLU A 213 -14.97 -6.36 2.92
N GLN A 214 -14.56 -6.89 4.08
CA GLN A 214 -14.49 -8.34 4.27
C GLN A 214 -15.89 -8.95 4.21
N LEU A 215 -16.05 -10.03 3.45
CA LEU A 215 -17.30 -10.72 3.20
C LEU A 215 -17.20 -12.19 3.62
N ALA A 216 -18.30 -12.75 4.10
CA ALA A 216 -18.43 -14.19 4.24
C ALA A 216 -18.38 -14.88 2.87
N ASP A 217 -17.98 -16.15 2.84
CA ASP A 217 -17.74 -16.88 1.58
C ASP A 217 -18.94 -16.91 0.62
N ASP A 218 -20.13 -17.10 1.16
CA ASP A 218 -21.35 -17.13 0.34
C ASP A 218 -21.68 -15.75 -0.24
N GLU A 219 -21.59 -14.72 0.58
CA GLU A 219 -21.79 -13.34 0.16
C GLU A 219 -20.75 -12.92 -0.89
N ARG A 220 -19.48 -13.27 -0.66
CA ARG A 220 -18.37 -12.96 -1.55
C ARG A 220 -18.55 -13.54 -2.94
N ARG A 221 -19.01 -14.79 -3.05
CA ARG A 221 -19.30 -15.46 -4.32
C ARG A 221 -20.37 -14.73 -5.12
N ILE A 222 -21.46 -14.30 -4.46
CA ILE A 222 -22.55 -13.56 -5.09
C ILE A 222 -22.06 -12.19 -5.57
N VAL A 223 -21.41 -11.44 -4.67
CA VAL A 223 -20.92 -10.09 -4.99
C VAL A 223 -19.87 -10.11 -6.09
N ARG A 224 -19.04 -11.18 -6.14
CA ARG A 224 -18.07 -11.37 -7.22
C ARG A 224 -18.73 -11.47 -8.58
N GLY A 225 -19.75 -12.28 -8.76
CA GLY A 225 -20.46 -12.41 -10.03
C GLY A 225 -21.05 -11.08 -10.50
N VAL A 226 -21.68 -10.34 -9.58
CA VAL A 226 -22.23 -9.01 -9.90
C VAL A 226 -21.12 -8.00 -10.26
N ALA A 227 -19.98 -8.07 -9.58
CA ALA A 227 -18.84 -7.19 -9.89
C ALA A 227 -18.21 -7.55 -11.24
N GLU A 228 -18.05 -8.83 -11.57
CA GLU A 228 -17.56 -9.29 -12.87
C GLU A 228 -18.43 -8.74 -14.01
N ASP A 229 -19.74 -8.84 -13.91
CA ASP A 229 -20.67 -8.30 -14.90
C ASP A 229 -20.61 -6.76 -14.98
N PHE A 230 -20.57 -6.10 -13.84
CA PHE A 230 -20.55 -4.63 -13.79
C PHE A 230 -19.28 -4.03 -14.38
N PHE A 231 -18.12 -4.65 -14.18
CA PHE A 231 -16.83 -4.17 -14.65
C PHE A 231 -16.35 -4.78 -15.98
N ALA A 232 -17.03 -5.77 -16.54
CA ALA A 232 -16.57 -6.62 -17.65
C ALA A 232 -15.92 -5.87 -18.83
N ALA A 233 -16.53 -4.76 -19.28
CA ALA A 233 -16.03 -3.98 -20.42
C ALA A 233 -15.26 -2.70 -20.02
N LYS A 234 -15.01 -2.50 -18.73
CA LYS A 234 -14.49 -1.24 -18.19
C LYS A 234 -13.05 -1.35 -17.66
N VAL A 235 -12.61 -2.59 -17.36
CA VAL A 235 -11.24 -2.82 -16.87
C VAL A 235 -10.27 -2.66 -18.04
N PRO A 236 -9.31 -1.74 -17.96
CA PRO A 236 -8.29 -1.60 -19.00
C PRO A 236 -7.36 -2.81 -19.05
N ALA A 237 -6.96 -3.22 -20.22
CA ALA A 237 -6.05 -4.33 -20.43
C ALA A 237 -4.95 -3.96 -21.44
N PRO A 238 -3.78 -3.54 -20.97
CA PRO A 238 -3.36 -3.35 -19.56
C PRO A 238 -3.85 -2.03 -18.94
N TRP A 239 -3.86 -1.95 -17.60
CA TRP A 239 -3.92 -0.69 -16.89
C TRP A 239 -2.52 -0.07 -16.86
N ARG A 240 -2.41 1.12 -17.46
CA ARG A 240 -1.18 1.89 -17.45
C ARG A 240 -1.19 2.85 -16.26
N ILE A 241 -0.22 2.69 -15.38
CA ILE A 241 0.06 3.62 -14.29
C ILE A 241 1.10 4.62 -14.81
N ASP A 242 0.67 5.80 -15.18
CA ASP A 242 1.51 6.87 -15.75
C ASP A 242 1.53 8.14 -14.91
N GLU A 243 0.82 8.14 -13.79
CA GLU A 243 0.87 9.21 -12.77
C GLU A 243 0.72 8.64 -11.37
N LEU A 244 1.28 9.35 -10.39
CA LEU A 244 1.02 9.12 -8.97
C LEU A 244 0.33 10.35 -8.38
N CYS A 245 -0.70 10.12 -7.59
CA CYS A 245 -1.54 11.18 -7.04
C CYS A 245 -1.39 11.29 -5.53
N ILE A 246 -1.29 12.51 -5.02
CA ILE A 246 -1.37 12.81 -3.58
C ILE A 246 -2.82 13.04 -3.21
N LEU A 247 -3.30 12.31 -2.22
CA LEU A 247 -4.60 12.53 -1.63
C LEU A 247 -4.47 12.95 -0.17
N ALA A 248 -5.39 13.78 0.28
CA ALA A 248 -5.49 14.20 1.68
C ALA A 248 -6.83 13.81 2.28
N ALA A 249 -6.81 13.34 3.52
CA ALA A 249 -8.03 13.05 4.27
C ALA A 249 -8.65 14.34 4.80
N ASP A 250 -9.97 14.47 4.70
CA ASP A 250 -10.75 15.49 5.37
C ASP A 250 -11.03 15.13 6.85
N ALA A 251 -11.75 16.00 7.54
CA ALA A 251 -12.12 15.79 8.94
C ALA A 251 -13.01 14.54 9.17
N GLN A 252 -13.70 14.07 8.14
CA GLN A 252 -14.53 12.86 8.16
C GLN A 252 -13.73 11.60 7.77
N GLY A 253 -12.44 11.77 7.42
CA GLY A 253 -11.54 10.70 7.00
C GLY A 253 -11.77 10.25 5.56
N ARG A 254 -12.42 11.06 4.71
CA ARG A 254 -12.52 10.84 3.27
C ARG A 254 -11.32 11.44 2.57
N PHE A 255 -10.82 10.71 1.60
CA PHE A 255 -9.66 11.13 0.81
C PHE A 255 -10.09 11.92 -0.43
N HIS A 256 -9.43 13.04 -0.65
CA HIS A 256 -9.63 13.96 -1.77
C HIS A 256 -8.32 14.15 -2.52
N LEU A 257 -8.38 14.15 -3.84
CA LEU A 257 -7.24 14.46 -4.68
C LEU A 257 -6.72 15.87 -4.38
N ARG A 258 -5.40 15.99 -4.27
CA ARG A 258 -4.68 17.26 -4.10
C ARG A 258 -3.81 17.59 -5.31
N ASP A 259 -3.04 16.63 -5.79
CA ASP A 259 -2.11 16.82 -6.91
C ASP A 259 -1.88 15.47 -7.62
N CYS A 260 -1.51 15.50 -8.90
CA CYS A 260 -1.04 14.35 -9.66
C CYS A 260 0.30 14.68 -10.30
N CYS A 261 1.23 13.73 -10.22
CA CYS A 261 2.59 13.84 -10.73
C CYS A 261 2.80 12.78 -11.82
N PRO A 262 2.92 13.19 -13.11
CA PRO A 262 3.14 12.24 -14.20
C PRO A 262 4.53 11.59 -14.10
N LEU A 263 4.59 10.30 -14.40
CA LEU A 263 5.82 9.52 -14.55
C LEU A 263 6.46 9.85 -15.90
N LYS A 264 7.76 10.24 -15.92
CA LYS A 264 8.43 10.79 -17.10
C LYS A 264 9.74 10.08 -17.44
N GLY A 265 10.19 9.17 -16.59
CA GLY A 265 11.41 8.40 -16.79
C GLY A 265 11.41 7.51 -18.02
#